data_7e3447b5b2939be41a762670207eafb9
#
_entry.id   7e3447b5b2939be41a762670207eafb9
#
_cell.length_a   1.000
_cell.length_b   1.000
_cell.length_c   1.000
_cell.angle_alpha   90.00
_cell.angle_beta   90.00
_cell.angle_gamma   90.00
#
_symmetry.space_group_name_H-M   'P 1'
#
loop_
_entity.id
_entity.type
_entity.pdbx_description
1 polymer ?
#
loop_
_entity_poly.entity_id
_entity_poly.type
_entity_poly.pdbx_seq_one_letter_code
_entity_poly.pdbx_strand_id
1 'polypeptide(L)'
;MTYDFEMLMARIEKKKKAFLTRLYTVIALIVLSLCVMVYNFDKTATFIAGAVIFASLLYMCFSFMKHNPSVLFSKEIEGENVKEHEYIERVSQGLLKGTSRRPNLPHTYANRKSGVPRHLIRGTVYLRLANGDVTSWSGLFPKHMEIYEEGDTLYKPAGARFMIVTSRIVKEQPCPLCGAINTKENKECHGCGLLIVHKK
;
A
#
# COMPACT_ATOMS: atom_id res chain seq x y z
N MET A 1 20.52 6.76 4.66
CA MET A 1 19.28 7.57 4.55
C MET A 1 18.20 6.85 5.32
N THR A 2 17.58 7.49 6.27
CA THR A 2 16.47 6.94 7.07
C THR A 2 15.35 7.98 7.15
N TYR A 3 14.12 7.56 7.42
CA TYR A 3 13.00 8.46 7.63
C TYR A 3 12.82 8.76 9.11
N ASP A 4 12.23 9.91 9.43
CA ASP A 4 11.80 10.22 10.78
C ASP A 4 10.67 9.26 11.18
N PHE A 5 11.00 8.31 12.05
CA PHE A 5 10.09 7.25 12.49
C PHE A 5 8.96 7.76 13.37
N GLU A 6 9.22 8.76 14.22
CA GLU A 6 8.17 9.33 15.07
C GLU A 6 7.11 10.03 14.21
N MET A 7 7.56 10.87 13.28
CA MET A 7 6.65 11.53 12.35
C MET A 7 5.91 10.51 11.45
N LEU A 8 6.59 9.45 11.01
CA LEU A 8 6.00 8.39 10.22
C LEU A 8 4.86 7.70 10.97
N MET A 9 5.12 7.25 12.21
CA MET A 9 4.14 6.57 13.04
C MET A 9 2.96 7.48 13.39
N ALA A 10 3.22 8.74 13.76
CA ALA A 10 2.17 9.71 14.02
C ALA A 10 1.24 9.92 12.81
N ARG A 11 1.80 9.98 11.61
CA ARG A 11 0.98 10.08 10.37
C ARG A 11 0.19 8.83 10.08
N ILE A 12 0.74 7.64 10.34
CA ILE A 12 0.02 6.36 10.18
C ILE A 12 -1.13 6.30 11.18
N GLU A 13 -0.89 6.62 12.45
CA GLU A 13 -1.93 6.63 13.48
C GLU A 13 -3.05 7.62 13.18
N LYS A 14 -2.69 8.83 12.72
CA LYS A 14 -3.70 9.82 12.28
C LYS A 14 -4.58 9.26 11.16
N LYS A 15 -4.00 8.54 10.18
CA LYS A 15 -4.76 7.89 9.11
C LYS A 15 -5.65 6.76 9.64
N LYS A 16 -5.15 5.93 10.57
CA LYS A 16 -5.92 4.87 11.22
C LYS A 16 -7.12 5.45 11.97
N LYS A 17 -6.88 6.46 12.78
CA LYS A 17 -7.92 7.14 13.56
C LYS A 17 -9.00 7.76 12.66
N ALA A 18 -8.59 8.47 11.61
CA ALA A 18 -9.52 9.03 10.64
C ALA A 18 -10.34 7.96 9.91
N PHE A 19 -9.73 6.83 9.56
CA PHE A 19 -10.44 5.71 8.93
C PHE A 19 -11.46 5.09 9.90
N LEU A 20 -11.07 4.80 11.15
CA LEU A 20 -11.96 4.24 12.17
C LEU A 20 -13.12 5.18 12.48
N THR A 21 -12.88 6.49 12.63
CA THR A 21 -13.93 7.47 12.84
C THR A 21 -14.97 7.43 11.72
N ARG A 22 -14.53 7.40 10.47
CA ARG A 22 -15.45 7.29 9.32
C ARG A 22 -16.23 5.98 9.33
N LEU A 23 -15.57 4.87 9.64
CA LEU A 23 -16.21 3.56 9.76
C LEU A 23 -17.32 3.58 10.79
N TYR A 24 -17.03 4.08 12.01
CA TYR A 24 -18.03 4.18 13.07
C TYR A 24 -19.19 5.12 12.71
N THR A 25 -18.92 6.26 12.07
CA THR A 25 -19.97 7.17 11.60
C THR A 25 -20.90 6.49 10.60
N VAL A 26 -20.36 5.73 9.65
CA VAL A 26 -21.17 5.01 8.66
C VAL A 26 -21.99 3.91 9.32
N ILE A 27 -21.41 3.14 10.24
CA ILE A 27 -22.13 2.10 10.98
C ILE A 27 -23.29 2.73 11.77
N ALA A 28 -23.06 3.85 12.46
CA ALA A 28 -24.09 4.55 13.21
C ALA A 28 -25.23 5.03 12.31
N LEU A 29 -24.92 5.58 11.13
CA LEU A 29 -25.94 6.00 10.16
C LEU A 29 -26.76 4.81 9.63
N ILE A 30 -26.14 3.68 9.35
CA ILE A 30 -26.83 2.46 8.91
C ILE A 30 -27.76 1.96 10.01
N VAL A 31 -27.29 1.87 11.27
CA VAL A 31 -28.10 1.42 12.40
C VAL A 31 -29.29 2.35 12.62
N LEU A 32 -29.07 3.66 12.61
CA LEU A 32 -30.13 4.65 12.75
C LEU A 32 -31.20 4.51 11.64
N SER A 33 -30.76 4.35 10.41
CA SER A 33 -31.66 4.16 9.26
C SER A 33 -32.47 2.88 9.37
N LEU A 34 -31.84 1.78 9.83
CA LEU A 34 -32.55 0.52 10.09
C LEU A 34 -33.60 0.69 11.21
N CYS A 35 -33.29 1.40 12.30
CA CYS A 35 -34.26 1.72 13.35
C CYS A 35 -35.44 2.49 12.79
N VAL A 36 -35.21 3.50 11.96
CA VAL A 36 -36.29 4.27 11.32
C VAL A 36 -37.17 3.37 10.44
N MET A 37 -36.59 2.44 9.69
CA MET A 37 -37.35 1.49 8.87
C MET A 37 -38.24 0.54 9.71
N VAL A 38 -37.75 0.13 10.89
CA VAL A 38 -38.50 -0.78 11.77
C VAL A 38 -39.64 -0.07 12.50
N TYR A 39 -39.40 1.18 12.94
CA TYR A 39 -40.37 1.90 13.73
C TYR A 39 -41.37 2.73 12.91
N ASN A 40 -41.04 3.12 11.69
CA ASN A 40 -41.89 3.89 10.80
C ASN A 40 -42.42 3.04 9.65
N PHE A 41 -43.72 2.84 9.60
CA PHE A 41 -44.41 2.15 8.49
C PHE A 41 -44.73 3.07 7.30
N ASP A 42 -44.31 4.35 7.35
CA ASP A 42 -44.50 5.26 6.22
C ASP A 42 -43.56 4.92 5.07
N LYS A 43 -44.16 4.76 3.88
CA LYS A 43 -43.42 4.43 2.64
C LYS A 43 -42.35 5.46 2.32
N THR A 44 -42.61 6.74 2.60
CA THR A 44 -41.65 7.83 2.32
C THR A 44 -40.46 7.76 3.24
N ALA A 45 -40.66 7.53 4.55
CA ALA A 45 -39.57 7.37 5.52
C ALA A 45 -38.70 6.13 5.22
N THR A 46 -39.33 5.03 4.82
CA THR A 46 -38.65 3.80 4.42
C THR A 46 -37.77 4.01 3.18
N PHE A 47 -38.27 4.74 2.18
CA PHE A 47 -37.49 5.06 0.97
C PHE A 47 -36.29 5.95 1.30
N ILE A 48 -36.44 6.99 2.11
CA ILE A 48 -35.37 7.87 2.54
C ILE A 48 -34.29 7.08 3.32
N ALA A 49 -34.71 6.24 4.27
CA ALA A 49 -33.79 5.39 5.04
C ALA A 49 -33.01 4.44 4.14
N GLY A 50 -33.66 3.82 3.15
CA GLY A 50 -33.00 2.99 2.13
C GLY A 50 -31.96 3.76 1.31
N ALA A 51 -32.27 4.97 0.90
CA ALA A 51 -31.35 5.83 0.16
C ALA A 51 -30.11 6.21 1.01
N VAL A 52 -30.30 6.49 2.30
CA VAL A 52 -29.19 6.77 3.24
C VAL A 52 -28.29 5.54 3.42
N ILE A 53 -28.85 4.34 3.57
CA ILE A 53 -28.06 3.10 3.65
C ILE A 53 -27.25 2.91 2.37
N PHE A 54 -27.86 3.06 1.21
CA PHE A 54 -27.18 2.90 -0.07
C PHE A 54 -26.03 3.90 -0.25
N ALA A 55 -26.26 5.18 0.03
CA ALA A 55 -25.24 6.22 -0.01
C ALA A 55 -24.09 5.93 0.98
N SER A 56 -24.41 5.44 2.18
CA SER A 56 -23.44 5.07 3.19
C SER A 56 -22.56 3.90 2.74
N LEU A 57 -23.12 2.89 2.10
CA LEU A 57 -22.38 1.76 1.53
C LEU A 57 -21.47 2.20 0.38
N LEU A 58 -21.94 3.05 -0.53
CA LEU A 58 -21.11 3.61 -1.59
C LEU A 58 -19.93 4.41 -1.03
N TYR A 59 -20.17 5.25 -0.04
CA TYR A 59 -19.12 6.01 0.63
C TYR A 59 -18.09 5.08 1.29
N MET A 60 -18.54 4.00 1.94
CA MET A 60 -17.64 2.98 2.49
C MET A 60 -16.78 2.33 1.40
N CYS A 61 -17.37 1.87 0.31
CA CYS A 61 -16.62 1.30 -0.81
C CYS A 61 -15.52 2.26 -1.31
N PHE A 62 -15.88 3.54 -1.47
CA PHE A 62 -14.93 4.56 -1.90
C PHE A 62 -13.81 4.79 -0.87
N SER A 63 -14.15 4.80 0.42
CA SER A 63 -13.18 4.94 1.51
C SER A 63 -12.21 3.75 1.57
N PHE A 64 -12.69 2.51 1.38
CA PHE A 64 -11.87 1.31 1.32
C PHE A 64 -10.89 1.35 0.13
N MET A 65 -11.37 1.74 -1.06
CA MET A 65 -10.52 1.87 -2.24
C MET A 65 -9.42 2.91 -2.02
N LYS A 66 -9.72 4.04 -1.40
CA LYS A 66 -8.78 5.13 -1.17
C LYS A 66 -7.72 4.81 -0.11
N HIS A 67 -8.11 4.16 0.98
CA HIS A 67 -7.24 3.99 2.15
C HIS A 67 -6.57 2.63 2.27
N ASN A 68 -7.00 1.64 1.47
CA ASN A 68 -6.49 0.27 1.48
C ASN A 68 -6.26 -0.26 2.92
N PRO A 69 -7.31 -0.66 3.64
CA PRO A 69 -7.24 -1.00 5.07
C PRO A 69 -6.28 -2.15 5.36
N SER A 70 -6.09 -3.09 4.42
CA SER A 70 -5.14 -4.19 4.59
C SER A 70 -3.70 -3.69 4.76
N VAL A 71 -3.35 -2.60 4.08
CA VAL A 71 -2.03 -1.96 4.27
C VAL A 71 -2.00 -1.16 5.56
N LEU A 72 -3.05 -0.38 5.84
CA LEU A 72 -3.10 0.51 7.00
C LEU A 72 -3.01 -0.26 8.34
N PHE A 73 -3.60 -1.46 8.40
CA PHE A 73 -3.57 -2.34 9.56
C PHE A 73 -2.54 -3.48 9.44
N SER A 74 -1.65 -3.42 8.45
CA SER A 74 -0.59 -4.41 8.33
C SER A 74 0.40 -4.33 9.49
N LYS A 75 0.93 -5.48 9.89
CA LYS A 75 2.02 -5.58 10.86
C LYS A 75 3.34 -5.09 10.25
N GLU A 76 4.29 -4.80 11.10
CA GLU A 76 5.67 -4.61 10.66
C GLU A 76 6.25 -5.92 10.14
N ILE A 77 7.18 -5.81 9.21
CA ILE A 77 7.88 -6.95 8.61
C ILE A 77 9.33 -6.53 8.44
N GLU A 78 10.22 -7.38 8.92
CA GLU A 78 11.66 -7.27 8.69
C GLU A 78 12.18 -8.62 8.22
N GLY A 79 12.99 -8.61 7.18
CA GLY A 79 13.56 -9.83 6.64
C GLY A 79 14.60 -9.59 5.56
N GLU A 80 15.38 -10.63 5.28
CA GLU A 80 16.35 -10.63 4.20
C GLU A 80 15.66 -10.92 2.85
N ASN A 81 16.00 -10.16 1.83
CA ASN A 81 15.54 -10.43 0.47
C ASN A 81 16.26 -11.65 -0.11
N VAL A 82 15.55 -12.77 -0.24
CA VAL A 82 16.14 -14.08 -0.56
C VAL A 82 15.88 -14.58 -1.97
N LYS A 83 15.13 -13.84 -2.76
CA LYS A 83 14.77 -14.27 -4.10
C LYS A 83 14.69 -13.11 -5.06
N GLU A 84 15.12 -13.40 -6.30
CA GLU A 84 14.91 -12.49 -7.40
C GLU A 84 13.43 -12.12 -7.61
N HIS A 85 13.25 -10.96 -8.12
CA HIS A 85 11.95 -10.34 -8.27
C HIS A 85 11.07 -11.07 -9.28
N GLU A 86 9.85 -11.34 -8.88
CA GLU A 86 8.81 -11.88 -9.76
C GLU A 86 7.93 -10.73 -10.27
N TYR A 87 7.84 -10.58 -11.59
CA TYR A 87 7.00 -9.59 -12.22
C TYR A 87 5.66 -10.18 -12.64
N ILE A 88 4.59 -9.47 -12.30
CA ILE A 88 3.23 -9.83 -12.66
C ILE A 88 2.68 -8.74 -13.57
N GLU A 89 2.36 -9.12 -14.80
CA GLU A 89 1.66 -8.24 -15.73
C GLU A 89 0.16 -8.38 -15.55
N ARG A 90 -0.52 -7.26 -15.28
CA ARG A 90 -1.97 -7.20 -15.27
C ARG A 90 -2.46 -6.62 -16.59
N VAL A 91 -3.20 -7.39 -17.32
CA VAL A 91 -3.92 -6.96 -18.52
C VAL A 91 -5.41 -6.89 -18.23
N SER A 92 -6.16 -6.17 -19.05
CA SER A 92 -7.60 -6.00 -18.90
C SER A 92 -8.42 -7.31 -18.86
N GLN A 93 -7.85 -8.40 -19.34
CA GLN A 93 -8.52 -9.71 -19.41
C GLN A 93 -7.87 -10.82 -18.58
N GLY A 94 -6.84 -10.51 -17.78
CA GLY A 94 -6.17 -11.55 -17.00
C GLY A 94 -4.86 -11.12 -16.37
N LEU A 95 -4.23 -12.09 -15.74
CA LEU A 95 -2.95 -11.98 -15.09
C LEU A 95 -1.95 -12.82 -15.88
N LEU A 96 -0.97 -12.16 -16.50
CA LEU A 96 0.18 -12.85 -17.09
C LEU A 96 1.31 -12.85 -16.06
N LYS A 97 1.76 -14.05 -15.70
CA LYS A 97 2.84 -14.27 -14.75
C LYS A 97 4.16 -14.40 -15.53
N GLY A 98 5.08 -13.48 -15.28
CA GLY A 98 6.42 -13.53 -15.82
C GLY A 98 7.45 -13.55 -14.70
N THR A 99 8.34 -14.52 -14.71
CA THR A 99 9.52 -14.54 -13.84
C THR A 99 10.72 -14.00 -14.61
N SER A 100 11.45 -13.08 -14.02
CA SER A 100 12.69 -12.59 -14.60
C SER A 100 13.70 -12.31 -13.51
N ARG A 101 14.89 -12.76 -13.78
CA ARG A 101 16.06 -12.56 -12.94
C ARG A 101 16.66 -11.16 -13.06
N ARG A 102 16.25 -10.38 -14.07
CA ARG A 102 16.76 -9.02 -14.28
C ARG A 102 15.64 -8.00 -14.25
N PRO A 103 15.63 -7.08 -13.27
CA PRO A 103 14.54 -6.13 -13.05
C PRO A 103 14.18 -5.30 -14.29
N ASN A 104 15.15 -4.98 -15.13
CA ASN A 104 14.94 -4.10 -16.28
C ASN A 104 14.49 -4.83 -17.56
N LEU A 105 14.75 -6.13 -17.67
CA LEU A 105 14.46 -6.90 -18.87
C LEU A 105 12.96 -7.12 -19.12
N PRO A 106 12.16 -7.47 -18.10
CA PRO A 106 10.73 -7.68 -18.27
C PRO A 106 9.97 -6.44 -18.71
N HIS A 107 10.40 -5.26 -18.22
CA HIS A 107 9.76 -4.01 -18.59
C HIS A 107 9.90 -3.69 -20.06
N THR A 108 11.11 -3.83 -20.56
CA THR A 108 11.39 -3.58 -21.97
C THR A 108 10.74 -4.64 -22.85
N TYR A 109 10.74 -5.88 -22.38
CA TYR A 109 10.19 -7.00 -23.11
C TYR A 109 8.66 -7.00 -23.11
N ALA A 110 8.03 -6.79 -21.97
CA ALA A 110 6.59 -6.72 -21.84
C ALA A 110 6.00 -5.56 -22.64
N ASN A 111 6.57 -4.37 -22.52
CA ASN A 111 6.11 -3.21 -23.28
C ASN A 111 6.30 -3.33 -24.80
N ARG A 112 7.31 -4.06 -25.25
CA ARG A 112 7.55 -4.24 -26.71
C ARG A 112 6.73 -5.35 -27.34
N LYS A 113 6.53 -6.46 -26.61
CA LYS A 113 5.85 -7.64 -27.19
C LYS A 113 4.39 -7.79 -26.80
N SER A 114 4.03 -7.47 -25.56
CA SER A 114 2.66 -7.67 -25.07
C SER A 114 1.78 -6.43 -25.20
N GLY A 115 2.35 -5.27 -25.48
CA GLY A 115 1.61 -3.99 -25.50
C GLY A 115 1.06 -3.58 -24.13
N VAL A 116 1.47 -4.27 -23.03
CA VAL A 116 0.99 -3.98 -21.69
C VAL A 116 1.58 -2.68 -21.17
N PRO A 117 0.77 -1.71 -20.75
CA PRO A 117 1.28 -0.47 -20.17
C PRO A 117 2.16 -0.72 -18.94
N ARG A 118 3.29 -0.03 -18.87
CA ARG A 118 4.28 -0.20 -17.77
C ARG A 118 3.69 -0.05 -16.36
N HIS A 119 2.68 0.80 -16.18
CA HIS A 119 2.03 0.99 -14.87
C HIS A 119 1.21 -0.22 -14.39
N LEU A 120 0.93 -1.17 -15.27
CA LEU A 120 0.25 -2.42 -14.91
C LEU A 120 1.21 -3.50 -14.41
N ILE A 121 2.50 -3.34 -14.63
CA ILE A 121 3.51 -4.30 -14.18
C ILE A 121 3.72 -4.13 -12.68
N ARG A 122 3.71 -5.25 -11.95
CA ARG A 122 3.93 -5.30 -10.51
C ARG A 122 4.91 -6.41 -10.19
N GLY A 123 5.74 -6.16 -9.17
CA GLY A 123 6.70 -7.10 -8.67
C GLY A 123 6.36 -7.64 -7.29
N THR A 124 6.99 -8.73 -6.94
CA THR A 124 6.92 -9.39 -5.64
C THR A 124 8.33 -9.57 -5.08
N VAL A 125 8.51 -9.21 -3.83
CA VAL A 125 9.74 -9.46 -3.07
C VAL A 125 9.48 -10.60 -2.09
N TYR A 126 10.43 -11.51 -1.95
CA TYR A 126 10.39 -12.61 -1.01
C TYR A 126 11.36 -12.33 0.14
N LEU A 127 10.88 -12.41 1.36
CA LEU A 127 11.62 -12.07 2.57
C LEU A 127 11.75 -13.30 3.46
N ARG A 128 12.97 -13.63 3.88
CA ARG A 128 13.24 -14.57 4.95
C ARG A 128 13.19 -13.82 6.27
N LEU A 129 12.27 -14.18 7.13
CA LEU A 129 12.12 -13.61 8.46
C LEU A 129 13.16 -14.20 9.43
N ALA A 130 13.31 -13.57 10.60
CA ALA A 130 14.22 -14.05 11.66
C ALA A 130 13.92 -15.46 12.16
N ASN A 131 12.67 -15.91 12.07
CA ASN A 131 12.25 -17.28 12.41
C ASN A 131 12.51 -18.33 11.30
N GLY A 132 13.10 -17.90 10.17
CA GLY A 132 13.37 -18.75 9.01
C GLY A 132 12.23 -18.86 8.01
N ASP A 133 11.03 -18.40 8.33
CA ASP A 133 9.89 -18.40 7.41
C ASP A 133 10.11 -17.45 6.24
N VAL A 134 9.56 -17.83 5.08
CA VAL A 134 9.59 -16.96 3.89
C VAL A 134 8.20 -16.38 3.67
N THR A 135 8.15 -15.05 3.67
CA THR A 135 6.94 -14.29 3.32
C THR A 135 7.13 -13.53 2.02
N SER A 136 6.03 -13.08 1.41
CA SER A 136 6.09 -12.32 0.16
C SER A 136 5.34 -10.99 0.30
N TRP A 137 5.88 -9.97 -0.36
CA TRP A 137 5.25 -8.67 -0.49
C TRP A 137 5.07 -8.29 -1.95
N SER A 138 3.82 -8.25 -2.40
CA SER A 138 3.44 -8.04 -3.80
C SER A 138 2.91 -6.63 -4.07
N GLY A 139 2.79 -6.31 -5.36
CA GLY A 139 2.18 -5.07 -5.83
C GLY A 139 3.15 -3.90 -5.91
N LEU A 140 4.45 -4.17 -5.83
CA LEU A 140 5.50 -3.18 -5.97
C LEU A 140 5.64 -2.70 -7.42
N PHE A 141 5.93 -1.41 -7.59
CA PHE A 141 6.26 -0.87 -8.91
C PHE A 141 7.68 -1.27 -9.30
N PRO A 142 7.96 -1.36 -10.60
CA PRO A 142 9.28 -1.72 -11.10
C PRO A 142 10.42 -0.90 -10.51
N LYS A 143 10.27 0.42 -10.45
CA LYS A 143 11.28 1.30 -9.87
C LYS A 143 11.62 1.00 -8.40
N HIS A 144 10.65 0.48 -7.62
CA HIS A 144 10.91 0.04 -6.25
C HIS A 144 11.70 -1.26 -6.23
N MET A 145 11.41 -2.15 -7.18
CA MET A 145 12.10 -3.43 -7.30
C MET A 145 13.60 -3.26 -7.66
N GLU A 146 13.92 -2.25 -8.46
CA GLU A 146 15.30 -1.93 -8.86
C GLU A 146 16.17 -1.46 -7.67
N ILE A 147 15.57 -1.06 -6.55
CA ILE A 147 16.27 -0.62 -5.34
C ILE A 147 16.63 -1.78 -4.41
N TYR A 148 15.82 -2.84 -4.42
CA TYR A 148 15.99 -3.99 -3.52
C TYR A 148 16.86 -5.05 -4.16
N GLU A 149 18.04 -5.30 -3.59
CA GLU A 149 18.96 -6.34 -4.04
C GLU A 149 18.79 -7.60 -3.20
N GLU A 150 19.16 -8.75 -3.76
CA GLU A 150 19.22 -10.01 -3.02
C GLU A 150 20.24 -9.89 -1.88
N GLY A 151 19.89 -10.39 -0.69
CA GLY A 151 20.69 -10.23 0.53
C GLY A 151 20.44 -8.93 1.30
N ASP A 152 19.65 -7.98 0.74
CA ASP A 152 19.28 -6.77 1.50
C ASP A 152 18.35 -7.12 2.65
N THR A 153 18.59 -6.53 3.82
CA THR A 153 17.59 -6.50 4.88
C THR A 153 16.59 -5.40 4.59
N LEU A 154 15.33 -5.79 4.45
CA LEU A 154 14.22 -4.90 4.19
C LEU A 154 13.34 -4.78 5.42
N TYR A 155 12.97 -3.56 5.76
CA TYR A 155 12.07 -3.25 6.87
C TYR A 155 10.83 -2.52 6.37
N LYS A 156 9.66 -3.03 6.72
CA LYS A 156 8.36 -2.41 6.50
C LYS A 156 7.73 -2.04 7.83
N PRO A 157 7.62 -0.74 8.15
CA PRO A 157 6.92 -0.30 9.35
C PRO A 157 5.45 -0.73 9.36
N ALA A 158 4.88 -0.94 10.52
CA ALA A 158 3.46 -1.24 10.70
C ALA A 158 2.60 -0.15 10.05
N GLY A 159 1.64 -0.54 9.20
CA GLY A 159 0.79 0.39 8.46
C GLY A 159 1.46 1.15 7.31
N ALA A 160 2.73 0.91 7.04
CA ALA A 160 3.42 1.43 5.87
C ALA A 160 3.09 0.60 4.63
N ARG A 161 3.22 1.23 3.46
CA ARG A 161 2.95 0.59 2.17
C ARG A 161 4.20 0.03 1.51
N PHE A 162 5.34 0.68 1.74
CA PHE A 162 6.60 0.33 1.08
C PHE A 162 7.66 0.00 2.13
N MET A 163 8.61 -0.84 1.71
CA MET A 163 9.76 -1.22 2.54
C MET A 163 10.90 -0.24 2.35
N ILE A 164 11.80 -0.23 3.31
CA ILE A 164 13.06 0.51 3.26
C ILE A 164 14.21 -0.48 3.40
N VAL A 165 15.32 -0.22 2.72
CA VAL A 165 16.57 -0.98 2.86
C VAL A 165 17.27 -0.52 4.12
N THR A 166 17.63 -1.46 5.01
CA THR A 166 18.29 -1.18 6.28
C THR A 166 19.72 -1.71 6.33
N SER A 167 20.07 -2.70 5.53
CA SER A 167 21.39 -3.35 5.50
C SER A 167 22.51 -2.50 4.93
N ARG A 168 22.19 -1.62 3.99
CA ARG A 168 23.19 -0.78 3.29
C ARG A 168 22.72 0.64 3.05
N ILE A 169 23.64 1.51 2.71
CA ILE A 169 23.33 2.88 2.30
C ILE A 169 22.98 2.88 0.81
N VAL A 170 21.71 3.12 0.51
CA VAL A 170 21.23 3.24 -0.88
C VAL A 170 21.23 4.70 -1.35
N LYS A 171 21.42 4.91 -2.65
CA LYS A 171 21.35 6.24 -3.27
C LYS A 171 19.92 6.75 -3.31
N GLU A 172 18.98 5.86 -3.59
CA GLU A 172 17.55 6.13 -3.72
C GLU A 172 16.79 5.20 -2.78
N GLN A 173 15.73 5.71 -2.15
CA GLN A 173 14.90 4.91 -1.24
C GLN A 173 13.43 5.30 -1.37
N PRO A 174 12.50 4.32 -1.44
CA PRO A 174 11.09 4.62 -1.48
C PRO A 174 10.60 5.15 -0.15
N CYS A 175 9.72 6.14 -0.19
CA CYS A 175 9.03 6.60 1.00
C CYS A 175 8.07 5.51 1.51
N PRO A 176 8.13 5.10 2.79
CA PRO A 176 7.27 4.05 3.32
C PRO A 176 5.78 4.41 3.28
N LEU A 177 5.41 5.70 3.27
CA LEU A 177 4.03 6.15 3.23
C LEU A 177 3.43 6.28 1.83
N CYS A 178 4.17 6.88 0.89
CA CYS A 178 3.63 7.24 -0.43
C CYS A 178 4.33 6.53 -1.60
N GLY A 179 5.49 5.91 -1.37
CA GLY A 179 6.27 5.22 -2.38
C GLY A 179 7.07 6.15 -3.32
N ALA A 180 7.08 7.44 -3.07
CA ALA A 180 7.94 8.35 -3.82
C ALA A 180 9.41 8.01 -3.58
N ILE A 181 10.18 7.88 -4.64
CA ILE A 181 11.60 7.56 -4.56
C ILE A 181 12.37 8.84 -4.25
N ASN A 182 13.06 8.87 -3.14
CA ASN A 182 13.84 10.02 -2.69
C ASN A 182 15.32 9.71 -2.72
N THR A 183 16.12 10.72 -3.03
CA THR A 183 17.59 10.67 -3.03
C THR A 183 18.16 11.19 -1.71
N LYS A 184 19.45 11.01 -1.50
CA LYS A 184 20.15 11.54 -0.32
C LYS A 184 20.12 13.07 -0.19
N GLU A 185 19.84 13.78 -1.25
CA GLU A 185 19.82 15.23 -1.26
C GLU A 185 18.50 15.80 -0.73
N ASN A 186 17.45 14.96 -0.72
CA ASN A 186 16.14 15.38 -0.25
C ASN A 186 16.13 15.47 1.29
N LYS A 187 15.74 16.61 1.83
CA LYS A 187 15.47 16.80 3.27
C LYS A 187 14.09 16.26 3.66
N GLU A 188 13.17 16.27 2.71
CA GLU A 188 11.80 15.82 2.87
C GLU A 188 11.37 14.99 1.66
N CYS A 189 10.44 14.09 1.87
CA CYS A 189 9.83 13.34 0.78
C CYS A 189 9.05 14.28 -0.15
N HIS A 190 9.41 14.33 -1.42
CA HIS A 190 8.76 15.19 -2.40
C HIS A 190 7.27 14.82 -2.66
N GLY A 191 6.86 13.59 -2.30
CA GLY A 191 5.48 13.13 -2.48
C GLY A 191 4.56 13.41 -1.29
N CYS A 192 5.08 13.43 -0.05
CA CYS A 192 4.24 13.58 1.14
C CYS A 192 4.83 14.45 2.25
N GLY A 193 6.03 15.04 2.07
CA GLY A 193 6.68 15.90 3.07
C GLY A 193 7.10 15.17 4.34
N LEU A 194 7.34 13.84 4.30
CA LEU A 194 7.92 13.11 5.43
C LEU A 194 9.40 13.46 5.54
N LEU A 195 9.86 13.85 6.73
CA LEU A 195 11.27 14.20 6.96
C LEU A 195 12.20 13.01 6.71
N ILE A 196 13.34 13.29 6.09
CA ILE A 196 14.39 12.33 5.80
C ILE A 196 15.58 12.66 6.70
N VAL A 197 15.98 11.72 7.51
CA VAL A 197 17.10 11.87 8.45
C VAL A 197 18.34 11.25 7.83
N HIS A 198 19.39 12.04 7.71
CA HIS A 198 20.70 11.55 7.29
C HIS A 198 21.52 11.22 8.52
N LYS A 199 21.70 9.90 8.83
CA LYS A 199 22.71 9.53 9.81
C LYS A 199 24.08 9.94 9.25
N LYS A 200 24.76 10.78 9.99
CA LYS A 200 26.17 11.11 9.77
C LYS A 200 27.05 9.88 9.96
#